data_dd4fc576dc83fdf9f457089ed2dd6c7c
#
_entry.id   dd4fc576dc83fdf9f457089ed2dd6c7c
#
_cell.length_a   1.000
_cell.length_b   1.000
_cell.length_c   1.000
_cell.angle_alpha   90.00
_cell.angle_beta   90.00
_cell.angle_gamma   90.00
#
_symmetry.space_group_name_H-M   'P 1'
#
loop_
_entity.id
_entity.type
_entity.pdbx_description
1 polymer ?
#
loop_
_entity_poly.entity_id
_entity_poly.type
_entity_poly.pdbx_seq_one_letter_code
_entity_poly.pdbx_strand_id
1 'polypeptide(L)'
;MTKITEMPAVARGFISNLDLPVVDEPDWTIPSPPQERRVSIVTTAAVSRRGDKPFSWLARDHRVFNKNDRDLVMTHVAVEFDRSAWQQDLNVIIPLDRLNEMANDGEIGSVADEHYSFMGAADPVTMEKSAREVARKMKQEGVDTVFLIPI
;
A
#
# COMPACT_ATOMS: atom_id res chain seq x y z
N MET A 1 -4.96 9.60 16.52
CA MET A 1 -5.88 9.31 15.39
C MET A 1 -7.00 10.35 15.45
N THR A 2 -7.15 11.19 14.43
CA THR A 2 -8.14 12.28 14.39
C THR A 2 -9.54 11.69 14.21
N LYS A 3 -10.48 12.07 15.07
CA LYS A 3 -11.87 11.62 14.94
C LYS A 3 -12.56 12.36 13.80
N ILE A 4 -13.50 11.70 13.09
CA ILE A 4 -14.28 12.34 12.02
C ILE A 4 -14.96 13.63 12.49
N THR A 5 -15.40 13.67 13.75
CA THR A 5 -16.03 14.85 14.36
C THR A 5 -15.07 16.04 14.53
N GLU A 6 -13.77 15.80 14.54
CA GLU A 6 -12.71 16.80 14.72
C GLU A 6 -12.17 17.33 13.39
N MET A 7 -12.57 16.69 12.27
CA MET A 7 -12.15 17.10 10.94
C MET A 7 -12.84 18.38 10.48
N PRO A 8 -12.18 19.19 9.63
CA PRO A 8 -12.82 20.31 8.94
C PRO A 8 -14.08 19.86 8.19
N ALA A 9 -15.11 20.71 8.16
CA ALA A 9 -16.43 20.37 7.58
C ALA A 9 -16.33 19.85 6.12
N VAL A 10 -15.42 20.42 5.31
CA VAL A 10 -15.20 20.03 3.92
C VAL A 10 -14.65 18.59 3.84
N ALA A 11 -13.61 18.27 4.62
CA ALA A 11 -13.01 16.95 4.65
C ALA A 11 -14.00 15.89 5.18
N ARG A 12 -14.74 16.23 6.24
CA ARG A 12 -15.80 15.38 6.77
C ARG A 12 -16.90 15.13 5.75
N GLY A 13 -17.36 16.17 5.05
CA GLY A 13 -18.37 16.04 4.00
C GLY A 13 -17.90 15.14 2.85
N PHE A 14 -16.65 15.27 2.43
CA PHE A 14 -16.04 14.41 1.41
C PHE A 14 -16.04 12.94 1.85
N ILE A 15 -15.51 12.66 3.02
CA ILE A 15 -15.41 11.28 3.54
C ILE A 15 -16.80 10.65 3.76
N SER A 16 -17.77 11.44 4.27
CA SER A 16 -19.12 10.92 4.55
C SER A 16 -19.93 10.63 3.28
N ASN A 17 -19.54 11.17 2.15
CA ASN A 17 -20.22 10.98 0.86
C ASN A 17 -19.40 10.13 -0.13
N LEU A 18 -18.33 9.48 0.32
CA LEU A 18 -17.63 8.52 -0.51
C LEU A 18 -18.52 7.30 -0.75
N ASP A 19 -18.76 6.99 -2.02
CA ASP A 19 -19.36 5.73 -2.41
C ASP A 19 -18.38 4.60 -2.12
N LEU A 20 -18.74 3.77 -1.15
CA LEU A 20 -17.95 2.57 -0.86
C LEU A 20 -18.36 1.46 -1.81
N PRO A 21 -17.40 0.68 -2.34
CA PRO A 21 -17.74 -0.49 -3.13
C PRO A 21 -18.59 -1.44 -2.29
N VAL A 22 -19.69 -1.92 -2.87
CA VAL A 22 -20.45 -3.01 -2.28
C VAL A 22 -19.58 -4.26 -2.41
N VAL A 23 -19.09 -4.74 -1.30
CA VAL A 23 -18.35 -6.01 -1.24
C VAL A 23 -19.37 -7.06 -0.83
N ASP A 24 -19.71 -7.96 -1.76
CA ASP A 24 -20.43 -9.19 -1.44
C ASP A 24 -19.64 -9.97 -0.36
N GLU A 25 -20.21 -11.02 0.20
CA GLU A 25 -19.52 -11.79 1.25
C GLU A 25 -18.07 -12.06 0.85
N PRO A 26 -17.08 -11.66 1.70
CA PRO A 26 -15.69 -11.84 1.36
C PRO A 26 -15.38 -13.33 1.22
N ASP A 27 -14.76 -13.71 0.11
CA ASP A 27 -14.22 -15.05 -0.08
C ASP A 27 -13.08 -15.28 0.92
N TRP A 28 -13.45 -15.91 2.05
CA TRP A 28 -12.45 -16.30 3.03
C TRP A 28 -11.54 -17.39 2.46
N THR A 29 -10.27 -17.07 2.31
CA THR A 29 -9.26 -18.02 1.88
C THR A 29 -8.52 -18.56 3.10
N ILE A 30 -8.35 -19.88 3.16
CA ILE A 30 -7.48 -20.50 4.17
C ILE A 30 -6.04 -20.12 3.81
N PRO A 31 -5.33 -19.39 4.69
CA PRO A 31 -3.96 -18.97 4.39
C PRO A 31 -2.99 -20.15 4.47
N SER A 32 -1.91 -20.10 3.67
CA SER A 32 -0.77 -21.01 3.81
C SER A 32 -0.11 -20.84 5.19
N PRO A 33 0.60 -21.87 5.70
CA PRO A 33 1.46 -21.70 6.87
C PRO A 33 2.42 -20.50 6.67
N PRO A 34 2.70 -19.71 7.70
CA PRO A 34 3.56 -18.52 7.56
C PRO A 34 4.88 -18.79 6.82
N GLN A 35 5.53 -19.91 7.10
CA GLN A 35 6.81 -20.31 6.53
C GLN A 35 6.77 -20.64 5.02
N GLU A 36 5.58 -20.75 4.45
CA GLU A 36 5.37 -21.01 3.01
C GLU A 36 4.93 -19.74 2.27
N ARG A 37 4.56 -18.68 2.99
CA ARG A 37 3.98 -17.47 2.40
C ARG A 37 4.98 -16.68 1.58
N ARG A 38 4.53 -16.26 0.40
CA ARG A 38 5.21 -15.25 -0.42
C ARG A 38 4.49 -13.92 -0.27
N VAL A 39 5.16 -12.97 0.40
CA VAL A 39 4.57 -11.73 0.86
C VAL A 39 4.90 -10.57 -0.07
N SER A 40 3.89 -9.80 -0.50
CA SER A 40 4.05 -8.51 -1.16
C SER A 40 3.43 -7.38 -0.35
N ILE A 41 3.91 -6.15 -0.51
CA ILE A 41 3.38 -4.94 0.11
C ILE A 41 2.48 -4.19 -0.86
N VAL A 42 1.34 -3.71 -0.36
CA VAL A 42 0.55 -2.64 -0.98
C VAL A 42 0.41 -1.51 0.03
N THR A 43 0.87 -0.32 -0.32
CA THR A 43 0.79 0.85 0.55
C THR A 43 0.06 2.01 -0.12
N THR A 44 -0.64 2.83 0.66
CA THR A 44 -1.21 4.10 0.18
C THR A 44 -0.32 5.31 0.49
N ALA A 45 0.92 5.08 0.91
CA ALA A 45 1.88 6.14 1.24
C ALA A 45 2.42 6.92 0.04
N ALA A 46 1.94 6.66 -1.17
CA ALA A 46 2.39 7.31 -2.41
C ALA A 46 3.91 7.24 -2.60
N VAL A 47 4.47 6.07 -2.38
CA VAL A 47 5.90 5.84 -2.54
C VAL A 47 6.25 5.68 -4.02
N SER A 48 7.37 6.25 -4.43
CA SER A 48 7.95 6.14 -5.77
C SER A 48 9.47 6.13 -5.69
N ARG A 49 10.15 5.75 -6.77
CA ARG A 49 11.60 5.95 -6.86
C ARG A 49 11.90 7.45 -6.97
N ARG A 50 13.05 7.87 -6.44
CA ARG A 50 13.50 9.24 -6.63
C ARG A 50 13.68 9.52 -8.14
N GLY A 51 13.10 10.62 -8.59
CA GLY A 51 13.12 11.01 -10.01
C GLY A 51 11.96 10.51 -10.84
N ASP A 52 11.13 9.59 -10.32
CA ASP A 52 9.86 9.24 -10.96
C ASP A 52 8.88 10.41 -10.92
N LYS A 53 7.93 10.41 -11.85
CA LYS A 53 6.86 11.38 -11.83
C LYS A 53 6.06 11.24 -10.53
N PRO A 54 5.93 12.31 -9.72
CA PRO A 54 5.14 12.27 -8.49
C PRO A 54 3.69 11.89 -8.77
N PHE A 55 3.01 11.36 -7.75
CA PHE A 55 1.57 11.17 -7.83
C PHE A 55 0.86 12.52 -7.95
N SER A 56 -0.19 12.58 -8.76
CA SER A 56 -1.12 13.70 -8.77
C SER A 56 -2.16 13.54 -7.67
N TRP A 57 -2.82 14.64 -7.32
CA TRP A 57 -4.04 14.58 -6.50
C TRP A 57 -5.07 13.67 -7.17
N LEU A 58 -5.70 12.80 -6.42
CA LEU A 58 -6.66 11.80 -6.92
C LEU A 58 -6.07 10.84 -7.97
N ALA A 59 -4.77 10.57 -7.95
CA ALA A 59 -4.15 9.56 -8.81
C ALA A 59 -4.82 8.19 -8.59
N ARG A 60 -5.17 7.53 -9.68
CA ARG A 60 -5.83 6.21 -9.71
C ARG A 60 -4.89 5.11 -10.15
N ASP A 61 -3.71 5.50 -10.58
CA ASP A 61 -2.62 4.61 -10.99
C ASP A 61 -1.79 4.17 -9.78
N HIS A 62 -0.91 3.22 -10.00
CA HIS A 62 0.02 2.73 -8.98
C HIS A 62 1.47 2.93 -9.44
N ARG A 63 2.40 2.81 -8.50
CA ARG A 63 3.82 2.66 -8.76
C ARG A 63 4.26 1.27 -8.31
N VAL A 64 5.20 0.74 -9.05
CA VAL A 64 5.85 -0.53 -8.73
C VAL A 64 7.27 -0.23 -8.25
N PHE A 65 7.66 -0.83 -7.14
CA PHE A 65 9.03 -0.80 -6.66
C PHE A 65 9.50 -2.22 -6.37
N ASN A 66 10.80 -2.43 -6.52
CA ASN A 66 11.40 -3.75 -6.31
C ASN A 66 11.90 -3.87 -4.86
N LYS A 67 11.91 -5.09 -4.33
CA LYS A 67 12.43 -5.37 -2.98
C LYS A 67 13.88 -4.88 -2.73
N ASN A 68 14.65 -4.65 -3.80
CA ASN A 68 16.02 -4.16 -3.72
C ASN A 68 16.14 -2.64 -3.92
N ASP A 69 15.05 -1.94 -4.22
CA ASP A 69 15.07 -0.49 -4.35
C ASP A 69 15.38 0.15 -2.99
N ARG A 70 16.34 1.10 -3.01
CA ARG A 70 16.78 1.81 -1.79
C ARG A 70 16.55 3.31 -1.86
N ASP A 71 16.41 3.86 -3.07
CA ASP A 71 16.16 5.29 -3.27
C ASP A 71 14.67 5.56 -3.50
N LEU A 72 13.88 5.22 -2.49
CA LEU A 72 12.44 5.42 -2.46
C LEU A 72 12.11 6.69 -1.69
N VAL A 73 11.10 7.41 -2.17
CA VAL A 73 10.61 8.64 -1.55
C VAL A 73 9.09 8.61 -1.47
N MET A 74 8.55 9.22 -0.42
CA MET A 74 7.12 9.44 -0.30
C MET A 74 6.75 10.73 -1.02
N THR A 75 5.82 10.63 -1.98
CA THR A 75 5.31 11.75 -2.78
C THR A 75 3.84 12.02 -2.52
N HIS A 76 3.34 11.64 -1.34
CA HIS A 76 1.95 11.85 -0.95
C HIS A 76 1.61 13.34 -0.91
N VAL A 77 0.47 13.72 -1.52
CA VAL A 77 0.07 15.13 -1.67
C VAL A 77 -0.56 15.73 -0.42
N ALA A 78 -1.09 14.92 0.50
CA ALA A 78 -1.62 15.41 1.77
C ALA A 78 -0.50 16.04 2.62
N VAL A 79 -0.81 17.16 3.24
CA VAL A 79 0.14 17.96 4.04
C VAL A 79 -0.03 17.76 5.54
N GLU A 80 -1.09 17.07 5.95
CA GLU A 80 -1.50 16.88 7.35
C GLU A 80 -0.69 15.79 8.07
N PHE A 81 0.11 15.03 7.32
CA PHE A 81 0.92 13.96 7.91
C PHE A 81 2.20 14.48 8.54
N ASP A 82 2.48 14.02 9.75
CA ASP A 82 3.82 14.11 10.30
C ASP A 82 4.75 13.17 9.50
N ARG A 83 5.68 13.78 8.78
CA ARG A 83 6.62 13.07 7.90
C ARG A 83 7.93 12.70 8.57
N SER A 84 8.12 13.06 9.83
CA SER A 84 9.39 12.89 10.53
C SER A 84 9.79 11.42 10.66
N ALA A 85 8.87 10.53 10.95
CA ALA A 85 9.15 9.12 11.18
C ALA A 85 9.69 8.41 9.92
N TRP A 86 9.01 8.52 8.78
CA TRP A 86 9.46 7.83 7.55
C TRP A 86 10.62 8.53 6.85
N GLN A 87 10.90 9.80 7.14
CA GLN A 87 12.12 10.46 6.69
C GLN A 87 13.35 9.91 7.40
N GLN A 88 13.18 9.39 8.61
CA GLN A 88 14.24 8.74 9.38
C GLN A 88 14.34 7.26 9.06
N ASP A 89 13.20 6.57 8.94
CA ASP A 89 13.16 5.13 8.64
C ASP A 89 11.98 4.83 7.69
N LEU A 90 12.31 4.45 6.47
CA LEU A 90 11.32 4.11 5.45
C LEU A 90 10.52 2.85 5.81
N ASN A 91 11.04 1.98 6.68
CA ASN A 91 10.32 0.79 7.15
C ASN A 91 9.01 1.11 7.87
N VAL A 92 8.81 2.34 8.33
CA VAL A 92 7.52 2.78 8.91
C VAL A 92 6.37 2.68 7.91
N ILE A 93 6.64 2.89 6.62
CA ILE A 93 5.64 2.88 5.54
C ILE A 93 5.87 1.78 4.50
N ILE A 94 7.07 1.20 4.47
CA ILE A 94 7.45 0.07 3.61
C ILE A 94 8.43 -0.81 4.38
N PRO A 95 7.98 -1.74 5.20
CA PRO A 95 8.84 -2.55 6.06
C PRO A 95 9.56 -3.68 5.30
N LEU A 96 10.25 -3.34 4.22
CA LEU A 96 10.97 -4.30 3.39
C LEU A 96 12.10 -4.98 4.15
N ASP A 97 12.85 -4.23 4.96
CA ASP A 97 13.94 -4.80 5.73
C ASP A 97 13.41 -5.80 6.76
N ARG A 98 12.29 -5.46 7.42
CA ARG A 98 11.63 -6.36 8.38
C ARG A 98 11.12 -7.65 7.72
N LEU A 99 10.50 -7.54 6.54
CA LEU A 99 10.06 -8.72 5.80
C LEU A 99 11.24 -9.59 5.34
N ASN A 100 12.34 -8.97 4.90
CA ASN A 100 13.54 -9.71 4.51
C ASN A 100 14.19 -10.42 5.72
N GLU A 101 14.22 -9.79 6.89
CA GLU A 101 14.66 -10.43 8.14
C GLU A 101 13.78 -11.63 8.47
N MET A 102 12.45 -11.46 8.47
CA MET A 102 11.51 -12.57 8.72
C MET A 102 11.68 -13.71 7.73
N ALA A 103 11.96 -13.42 6.45
CA ALA A 103 12.24 -14.46 5.46
C ALA A 103 13.56 -15.18 5.73
N ASN A 104 14.61 -14.45 6.12
CA ASN A 104 15.91 -15.04 6.48
C ASN A 104 15.83 -15.90 7.73
N ASP A 105 14.99 -15.51 8.70
CA ASP A 105 14.77 -16.24 9.94
C ASP A 105 13.78 -17.41 9.79
N GLY A 106 13.20 -17.57 8.59
CA GLY A 106 12.24 -18.65 8.30
C GLY A 106 10.85 -18.44 8.92
N GLU A 107 10.54 -17.23 9.34
CA GLU A 107 9.21 -16.87 9.85
C GLU A 107 8.18 -16.76 8.73
N ILE A 108 8.62 -16.31 7.53
CA ILE A 108 7.85 -16.34 6.29
C ILE A 108 8.65 -17.04 5.19
N GLY A 109 7.96 -17.51 4.15
CA GLY A 109 8.59 -18.25 3.07
C GLY A 109 9.49 -17.38 2.19
N SER A 110 9.00 -16.26 1.73
CA SER A 110 9.77 -15.33 0.89
C SER A 110 9.10 -13.96 0.76
N VAL A 111 9.90 -12.96 0.35
CA VAL A 111 9.43 -11.65 -0.06
C VAL A 111 9.29 -11.61 -1.58
N ALA A 112 8.20 -11.07 -2.09
CA ALA A 112 7.98 -10.87 -3.52
C ALA A 112 9.03 -9.92 -4.12
N ASP A 113 9.23 -9.99 -5.43
CA ASP A 113 10.15 -9.08 -6.11
C ASP A 113 9.53 -7.71 -6.36
N GLU A 114 8.22 -7.67 -6.62
CA GLU A 114 7.48 -6.43 -6.85
C GLU A 114 6.55 -6.10 -5.66
N HIS A 115 6.51 -4.80 -5.35
CA HIS A 115 5.61 -4.19 -4.35
C HIS A 115 4.93 -2.98 -4.97
N TYR A 116 3.81 -2.56 -4.40
CA TYR A 116 2.92 -1.60 -5.05
C TYR A 116 2.55 -0.45 -4.13
N SER A 117 2.52 0.74 -4.70
CA SER A 117 2.13 1.95 -4.00
C SER A 117 1.05 2.72 -4.76
N PHE A 118 0.08 3.20 -4.01
CA PHE A 118 -1.01 4.06 -4.47
C PHE A 118 -0.95 5.41 -3.75
N MET A 119 -1.65 6.40 -4.31
CA MET A 119 -1.85 7.69 -3.66
C MET A 119 -2.83 7.59 -2.49
N GLY A 120 -3.84 6.74 -2.61
CA GLY A 120 -4.81 6.48 -1.55
C GLY A 120 -5.93 7.52 -1.39
N ALA A 121 -5.85 8.68 -2.03
CA ALA A 121 -6.84 9.76 -1.87
C ALA A 121 -7.95 9.74 -2.94
N ALA A 122 -7.96 8.78 -3.86
CA ALA A 122 -8.99 8.63 -4.87
C ALA A 122 -10.15 7.78 -4.37
N ASP A 123 -11.32 7.97 -4.99
CA ASP A 123 -12.48 7.10 -4.79
C ASP A 123 -12.10 5.65 -5.10
N PRO A 124 -12.31 4.70 -4.16
CA PRO A 124 -11.94 3.29 -4.32
C PRO A 124 -12.53 2.63 -5.57
N VAL A 125 -13.76 2.95 -5.95
CA VAL A 125 -14.42 2.42 -7.15
C VAL A 125 -13.61 2.78 -8.41
N THR A 126 -13.06 3.99 -8.46
CA THR A 126 -12.27 4.45 -9.60
C THR A 126 -10.89 3.80 -9.69
N MET A 127 -10.42 3.17 -8.62
CA MET A 127 -9.14 2.47 -8.53
C MET A 127 -9.23 0.99 -8.95
N GLU A 128 -10.42 0.44 -9.16
CA GLU A 128 -10.66 -0.99 -9.42
C GLU A 128 -9.77 -1.54 -10.55
N LYS A 129 -9.64 -0.80 -11.66
CA LYS A 129 -8.80 -1.22 -12.79
C LYS A 129 -7.35 -1.44 -12.37
N SER A 130 -6.77 -0.50 -11.65
CA SER A 130 -5.40 -0.59 -11.12
C SER A 130 -5.25 -1.72 -10.10
N ALA A 131 -6.22 -1.87 -9.21
CA ALA A 131 -6.22 -2.94 -8.21
C ALA A 131 -6.24 -4.33 -8.85
N ARG A 132 -7.08 -4.53 -9.88
CA ARG A 132 -7.13 -5.79 -10.65
C ARG A 132 -5.84 -6.06 -11.41
N GLU A 133 -5.18 -5.04 -11.92
CA GLU A 133 -3.87 -5.18 -12.57
C GLU A 133 -2.81 -5.64 -11.58
N VAL A 134 -2.74 -5.01 -10.42
CA VAL A 134 -1.84 -5.39 -9.33
C VAL A 134 -2.11 -6.83 -8.87
N ALA A 135 -3.37 -7.18 -8.61
CA ALA A 135 -3.73 -8.53 -8.20
C ALA A 135 -3.31 -9.60 -9.21
N ARG A 136 -3.45 -9.32 -10.52
CA ARG A 136 -3.01 -10.24 -11.57
C ARG A 136 -1.49 -10.41 -11.58
N LYS A 137 -0.72 -9.33 -11.44
CA LYS A 137 0.75 -9.38 -11.35
C LYS A 137 1.20 -10.19 -10.15
N MET A 138 0.62 -9.93 -8.98
CA MET A 138 0.90 -10.69 -7.76
C MET A 138 0.63 -12.19 -7.93
N LYS A 139 -0.49 -12.57 -8.55
CA LYS A 139 -0.80 -13.97 -8.85
C LYS A 139 0.22 -14.60 -9.81
N GLN A 140 0.67 -13.86 -10.82
CA GLN A 140 1.70 -14.35 -11.76
C GLN A 140 3.06 -14.56 -11.08
N GLU A 141 3.36 -13.76 -10.05
CA GLU A 141 4.57 -13.88 -9.25
C GLU A 141 4.45 -14.93 -8.13
N GLY A 142 3.28 -15.54 -7.95
CA GLY A 142 3.03 -16.52 -6.89
C GLY A 142 2.87 -15.92 -5.50
N VAL A 143 2.50 -14.64 -5.42
CA VAL A 143 2.16 -14.00 -4.13
C VAL A 143 0.84 -14.59 -3.63
N ASP A 144 0.85 -15.06 -2.40
CA ASP A 144 -0.32 -15.58 -1.68
C ASP A 144 -0.71 -14.74 -0.45
N THR A 145 0.15 -13.83 -0.05
CA THR A 145 -0.08 -12.98 1.12
C THR A 145 0.24 -11.52 0.79
N VAL A 146 -0.70 -10.63 1.09
CA VAL A 146 -0.52 -9.19 0.86
C VAL A 146 -0.53 -8.46 2.18
N PHE A 147 0.52 -7.68 2.43
CA PHE A 147 0.60 -6.80 3.58
C PHE A 147 0.10 -5.40 3.18
N LEU A 148 -1.10 -5.06 3.64
CA LEU A 148 -1.74 -3.76 3.37
C LEU A 148 -1.28 -2.73 4.40
N ILE A 149 -0.73 -1.62 3.93
CA ILE A 149 -0.24 -0.52 4.78
C ILE A 149 -1.00 0.75 4.42
N PRO A 150 -2.10 1.05 5.10
CA PRO A 150 -2.84 2.29 4.90
C PRO A 150 -2.11 3.46 5.59
N ILE A 151 -2.06 4.59 4.89
CA ILE A 151 -1.54 5.86 5.40
C ILE A 151 -2.62 6.93 5.26
#